data_9da5399b4d949a2ba75ce8f37cc9e69a
#
_entry.id   9da5399b4d949a2ba75ce8f37cc9e69a
#
_cell.length_a   1.000
_cell.length_b   1.000
_cell.length_c   1.000
_cell.angle_alpha   90.00
_cell.angle_beta   90.00
_cell.angle_gamma   90.00
#
_symmetry.space_group_name_H-M   'P 1'
#
loop_
_entity.id
_entity.type
_entity.pdbx_description
1 polymer ?
#
loop_
_entity_poly.entity_id
_entity_poly.type
_entity_poly.pdbx_seq_one_letter_code
_entity_poly.pdbx_strand_id
1 'polypeptide(L)'
;MPSVGSLALLKHKLAGSGQGWSICGVRKALRIAIVGCGSAGPAAATLLRRQGHDVVLFERAPECRPVGAGFLLQPSGMAVLRELGIDGGVLARGAKIERLHVVDRGGRDLLDLRYAELGDGLHGIGLHRPVLLHFLLEAMGEAGVEVRWGCEITAAVREPDGWRLQAAGGAVERGFDLLVIADGARSALRGRLGFRGTDRGNPWGAHWFIGENRGVFPESELYQIVHGTRRLLGFLATGTELDASAPLVSLFWSIKLADDAAIRARPLDAWKQDILDLCPRAEVLLSQIKDWSQVLTARYGDVAMSRWHRDGVVILGDAGHALSPQLGQGVNLALADASCLAKALAELPLPDALARYSRERRFALAYYRFASRQLTPWFQSDHEFLAPLRQVLFRGMQHIGPAREFMTRTMAGLVGFR
;
A
#
# COMPACT_ATOMS: atom_id res chain seq x y z
N MET A 1 -39.33 29.28 -36.49
CA MET A 1 -40.57 29.48 -35.71
C MET A 1 -41.54 28.36 -36.07
N PRO A 2 -42.01 27.58 -35.16
CA PRO A 2 -43.17 27.74 -34.28
C PRO A 2 -42.81 27.36 -32.85
N SER A 3 -43.28 27.92 -31.92
CA SER A 3 -44.41 28.35 -31.14
C SER A 3 -44.31 27.80 -29.72
N VAL A 4 -44.18 28.74 -28.79
CA VAL A 4 -44.26 28.62 -27.35
C VAL A 4 -45.65 28.09 -26.96
N GLY A 5 -45.72 26.95 -26.21
CA GLY A 5 -47.02 26.51 -25.69
C GLY A 5 -47.01 25.06 -25.23
N SER A 6 -46.37 24.74 -24.11
CA SER A 6 -46.71 23.52 -23.29
C SER A 6 -45.89 23.43 -22.00
N LEU A 7 -45.95 24.45 -21.17
CA LEU A 7 -45.29 24.43 -19.84
C LEU A 7 -46.25 24.91 -18.72
N ALA A 8 -47.56 24.74 -18.90
CA ALA A 8 -48.56 25.25 -17.98
C ALA A 8 -49.56 24.20 -17.42
N LEU A 9 -49.29 22.90 -17.58
CA LEU A 9 -50.28 21.86 -17.17
C LEU A 9 -49.70 20.75 -16.22
N LEU A 10 -48.62 21.01 -15.52
CA LEU A 10 -48.04 20.05 -14.54
C LEU A 10 -47.91 20.62 -13.10
N LYS A 11 -48.63 21.73 -12.80
CA LYS A 11 -48.62 22.37 -11.47
C LYS A 11 -49.87 22.12 -10.57
N HIS A 12 -50.78 21.23 -10.94
CA HIS A 12 -51.99 21.04 -10.16
C HIS A 12 -52.39 19.58 -9.89
N LYS A 13 -51.46 18.76 -9.40
CA LYS A 13 -51.85 17.49 -8.74
C LYS A 13 -50.74 16.96 -7.80
N LEU A 14 -50.37 17.67 -6.77
CA LEU A 14 -49.64 17.18 -5.61
C LEU A 14 -49.91 18.08 -4.37
N ALA A 15 -51.20 18.21 -4.05
CA ALA A 15 -51.60 18.76 -2.76
C ALA A 15 -52.44 17.65 -2.08
N GLY A 16 -51.83 16.86 -1.19
CA GLY A 16 -52.57 15.87 -0.41
C GLY A 16 -51.71 14.69 0.04
N SER A 17 -50.99 14.88 1.11
CA SER A 17 -50.63 13.96 2.21
C SER A 17 -49.28 14.42 2.79
N GLY A 18 -49.37 15.14 3.89
CA GLY A 18 -48.21 15.51 4.71
C GLY A 18 -47.62 14.30 5.39
N GLN A 19 -46.64 13.69 4.75
CA GLN A 19 -45.59 12.94 5.43
C GLN A 19 -44.28 13.60 5.03
N GLY A 20 -43.81 14.49 5.89
CA GLY A 20 -42.51 15.11 5.79
C GLY A 20 -41.44 14.03 5.77
N TRP A 21 -40.83 13.80 4.60
CA TRP A 21 -39.56 13.11 4.51
C TRP A 21 -38.50 14.03 5.10
N SER A 22 -38.26 13.87 6.40
CA SER A 22 -37.11 14.48 7.07
C SER A 22 -35.84 13.79 6.54
N ILE A 23 -35.34 14.29 5.43
CA ILE A 23 -34.00 13.89 4.93
C ILE A 23 -33.01 14.83 5.63
N CYS A 24 -32.71 14.56 6.86
CA CYS A 24 -31.48 14.94 7.56
C CYS A 24 -31.47 14.28 8.96
N GLY A 25 -31.38 12.97 9.00
CA GLY A 25 -30.91 12.29 10.21
C GLY A 25 -29.45 12.65 10.40
N VAL A 26 -29.14 13.54 11.33
CA VAL A 26 -27.78 13.78 11.81
C VAL A 26 -27.21 12.40 12.18
N ARG A 27 -26.26 11.87 11.38
CA ARG A 27 -25.63 10.60 11.69
C ARG A 27 -24.92 10.74 13.02
N LYS A 28 -25.15 9.79 13.91
CA LYS A 28 -24.46 9.76 15.21
C LYS A 28 -22.95 9.68 14.93
N ALA A 29 -22.20 10.65 15.43
CA ALA A 29 -20.75 10.57 15.44
C ALA A 29 -20.32 9.29 16.18
N LEU A 30 -19.45 8.51 15.58
CA LEU A 30 -18.89 7.30 16.18
C LEU A 30 -17.62 7.66 16.94
N ARG A 31 -17.36 6.95 18.04
CA ARG A 31 -16.07 6.93 18.70
C ARG A 31 -15.26 5.75 18.15
N ILE A 32 -14.15 6.03 17.49
CA ILE A 32 -13.38 5.08 16.68
C ILE A 32 -11.96 4.94 17.24
N ALA A 33 -11.57 3.70 17.55
CA ALA A 33 -10.19 3.37 17.87
C ALA A 33 -9.49 2.85 16.59
N ILE A 34 -8.32 3.39 16.28
CA ILE A 34 -7.45 2.90 15.20
C ILE A 34 -6.15 2.41 15.80
N VAL A 35 -5.74 1.16 15.52
CA VAL A 35 -4.51 0.59 16.04
C VAL A 35 -3.50 0.43 14.91
N GLY A 36 -2.40 1.17 15.00
CA GLY A 36 -1.26 1.19 14.08
C GLY A 36 -1.17 2.46 13.24
N CYS A 37 0.03 3.03 13.18
CA CYS A 37 0.39 4.27 12.48
C CYS A 37 1.22 4.00 11.22
N GLY A 38 0.83 2.97 10.43
CA GLY A 38 1.38 2.74 9.08
C GLY A 38 0.70 3.63 8.04
N SER A 39 0.62 3.18 6.76
CA SER A 39 -0.05 4.00 5.72
C SER A 39 -1.58 3.99 5.85
N ALA A 40 -2.19 2.86 6.27
CA ALA A 40 -3.65 2.74 6.37
C ALA A 40 -4.22 3.51 7.57
N GLY A 41 -3.56 3.45 8.73
CA GLY A 41 -4.04 4.05 9.98
C GLY A 41 -4.24 5.56 9.90
N PRO A 42 -3.19 6.36 9.61
CA PRO A 42 -3.30 7.81 9.47
C PRO A 42 -4.27 8.23 8.35
N ALA A 43 -4.28 7.53 7.20
CA ALA A 43 -5.22 7.81 6.12
C ALA A 43 -6.67 7.63 6.57
N ALA A 44 -6.99 6.50 7.23
CA ALA A 44 -8.32 6.24 7.76
C ALA A 44 -8.68 7.23 8.87
N ALA A 45 -7.75 7.53 9.78
CA ALA A 45 -7.95 8.49 10.86
C ALA A 45 -8.34 9.88 10.35
N THR A 46 -7.58 10.38 9.36
CA THR A 46 -7.83 11.68 8.74
C THR A 46 -9.20 11.73 8.08
N LEU A 47 -9.52 10.75 7.24
CA LEU A 47 -10.79 10.73 6.51
C LEU A 47 -11.99 10.63 7.47
N LEU A 48 -11.92 9.75 8.46
CA LEU A 48 -13.00 9.57 9.43
C LEU A 48 -13.15 10.78 10.37
N ARG A 49 -12.06 11.40 10.78
CA ARG A 49 -12.10 12.62 11.60
C ARG A 49 -12.74 13.77 10.85
N ARG A 50 -12.41 13.96 9.56
CA ARG A 50 -13.02 14.97 8.67
C ARG A 50 -14.54 14.74 8.47
N GLN A 51 -15.03 13.52 8.67
CA GLN A 51 -16.48 13.20 8.67
C GLN A 51 -17.18 13.48 10.00
N GLY A 52 -16.47 14.01 11.00
CA GLY A 52 -17.02 14.36 12.30
C GLY A 52 -17.03 13.22 13.32
N HIS A 53 -16.35 12.13 13.06
CA HIS A 53 -16.18 11.06 14.05
C HIS A 53 -15.13 11.45 15.11
N ASP A 54 -15.28 10.89 16.32
CA ASP A 54 -14.28 10.97 17.38
C ASP A 54 -13.26 9.85 17.19
N VAL A 55 -12.02 10.22 16.78
CA VAL A 55 -11.00 9.24 16.36
C VAL A 55 -9.79 9.33 17.27
N VAL A 56 -9.40 8.18 17.85
CA VAL A 56 -8.15 8.01 18.60
C VAL A 56 -7.29 6.97 17.91
N LEU A 57 -6.04 7.32 17.57
CA LEU A 57 -5.06 6.42 17.00
C LEU A 57 -4.05 5.97 18.05
N PHE A 58 -3.81 4.66 18.12
CA PHE A 58 -2.87 4.04 19.04
C PHE A 58 -1.67 3.50 18.25
N GLU A 59 -0.46 3.91 18.63
CA GLU A 59 0.79 3.43 18.03
C GLU A 59 1.75 2.97 19.11
N ARG A 60 2.30 1.75 18.94
CA ARG A 60 3.23 1.15 19.93
C ARG A 60 4.58 1.85 19.97
N ALA A 61 5.03 2.44 18.88
CA ALA A 61 6.27 3.20 18.85
C ALA A 61 6.10 4.53 19.61
N PRO A 62 7.10 4.99 20.36
CA PRO A 62 7.03 6.25 21.09
C PRO A 62 6.99 7.47 20.15
N GLU A 63 7.44 7.29 18.93
CA GLU A 63 7.39 8.26 17.85
C GLU A 63 7.29 7.55 16.50
N CYS A 64 6.81 8.24 15.50
CA CYS A 64 6.81 7.70 14.14
C CYS A 64 8.21 7.83 13.54
N ARG A 65 8.99 6.74 13.61
CA ARG A 65 10.26 6.66 12.90
C ARG A 65 10.01 6.08 11.52
N PRO A 66 10.14 6.90 10.50
CA PRO A 66 9.97 6.43 9.15
C PRO A 66 11.17 5.55 8.75
N VAL A 67 11.11 4.27 9.04
CA VAL A 67 12.08 3.28 8.58
C VAL A 67 11.52 2.60 7.35
N GLY A 68 12.30 2.49 6.30
CA GLY A 68 11.89 1.65 5.18
C GLY A 68 12.41 2.09 3.83
N ALA A 69 12.24 1.16 2.94
CA ALA A 69 12.61 1.20 1.55
C ALA A 69 11.72 2.16 0.73
N GLY A 70 12.23 2.54 -0.43
CA GLY A 70 11.40 3.16 -1.46
C GLY A 70 10.31 2.21 -1.93
N PHE A 71 9.22 2.76 -2.40
CA PHE A 71 8.09 1.99 -2.95
C PHE A 71 7.46 2.76 -4.11
N LEU A 72 6.65 2.04 -4.89
CA LEU A 72 5.94 2.61 -6.03
C LEU A 72 4.48 2.89 -5.64
N LEU A 73 4.13 4.17 -5.60
CA LEU A 73 2.76 4.62 -5.48
C LEU A 73 2.11 4.59 -6.87
N GLN A 74 0.98 3.89 -6.97
CA GLN A 74 0.27 3.69 -8.22
C GLN A 74 -0.88 4.70 -8.39
N PRO A 75 -1.46 4.84 -9.58
CA PRO A 75 -2.61 5.72 -9.81
C PRO A 75 -3.76 5.53 -8.81
N SER A 76 -4.01 4.29 -8.38
CA SER A 76 -5.02 3.99 -7.35
C SER A 76 -4.71 4.60 -5.98
N GLY A 77 -3.44 4.53 -5.55
CA GLY A 77 -3.00 5.16 -4.31
C GLY A 77 -2.99 6.69 -4.41
N MET A 78 -2.56 7.23 -5.56
CA MET A 78 -2.57 8.68 -5.81
C MET A 78 -3.97 9.28 -5.74
N ALA A 79 -5.01 8.55 -6.16
CA ALA A 79 -6.39 9.00 -6.03
C ALA A 79 -6.78 9.23 -4.55
N VAL A 80 -6.31 8.39 -3.65
CA VAL A 80 -6.55 8.55 -2.20
C VAL A 80 -5.75 9.73 -1.62
N LEU A 81 -4.53 9.98 -2.13
CA LEU A 81 -3.77 11.15 -1.69
C LEU A 81 -4.46 12.47 -2.07
N ARG A 82 -5.12 12.53 -3.25
CA ARG A 82 -5.96 13.68 -3.63
C ARG A 82 -7.16 13.84 -2.69
N GLU A 83 -7.81 12.74 -2.31
CA GLU A 83 -8.92 12.75 -1.33
C GLU A 83 -8.44 13.27 0.04
N LEU A 84 -7.20 12.95 0.42
CA LEU A 84 -6.56 13.47 1.62
C LEU A 84 -6.04 14.90 1.49
N GLY A 85 -5.91 15.44 0.26
CA GLY A 85 -5.37 16.77 -0.01
C GLY A 85 -3.86 16.88 0.13
N ILE A 86 -3.13 15.76 0.06
CA ILE A 86 -1.67 15.70 0.26
C ILE A 86 -0.89 15.32 -1.00
N ASP A 87 -1.58 15.14 -2.11
CA ASP A 87 -0.95 14.73 -3.37
C ASP A 87 0.07 15.75 -3.88
N GLY A 88 -0.19 17.05 -3.74
CA GLY A 88 0.75 18.11 -4.15
C GLY A 88 2.11 17.99 -3.47
N GLY A 89 2.14 17.83 -2.14
CA GLY A 89 3.37 17.66 -1.37
C GLY A 89 4.12 16.38 -1.73
N VAL A 90 3.39 15.27 -1.88
CA VAL A 90 3.96 13.98 -2.28
C VAL A 90 4.54 14.02 -3.70
N LEU A 91 3.83 14.63 -4.65
CA LEU A 91 4.28 14.76 -6.04
C LEU A 91 5.53 15.63 -6.16
N ALA A 92 5.64 16.68 -5.36
CA ALA A 92 6.80 17.57 -5.35
C ALA A 92 8.10 16.87 -4.88
N ARG A 93 7.97 15.77 -4.15
CA ARG A 93 9.10 15.01 -3.56
C ARG A 93 9.31 13.66 -4.22
N GLY A 94 8.33 13.11 -4.92
CA GLY A 94 8.40 11.80 -5.58
C GLY A 94 9.02 11.86 -6.98
N ALA A 95 9.54 10.73 -7.44
CA ALA A 95 9.97 10.57 -8.82
C ALA A 95 8.79 10.08 -9.68
N LYS A 96 8.53 10.74 -10.79
CA LYS A 96 7.51 10.33 -11.76
C LYS A 96 7.97 9.08 -12.51
N ILE A 97 7.32 7.94 -12.29
CA ILE A 97 7.65 6.68 -12.93
C ILE A 97 6.69 6.44 -14.09
N GLU A 98 7.22 6.39 -15.29
CA GLU A 98 6.46 6.22 -16.55
C GLU A 98 6.58 4.80 -17.11
N ARG A 99 7.60 4.04 -16.64
CA ARG A 99 7.96 2.75 -17.22
C ARG A 99 8.35 1.72 -16.16
N LEU A 100 7.91 0.47 -16.34
CA LEU A 100 8.49 -0.71 -15.72
C LEU A 100 9.32 -1.43 -16.77
N HIS A 101 10.63 -1.54 -16.56
CA HIS A 101 11.58 -2.16 -17.46
C HIS A 101 12.30 -3.31 -16.77
N VAL A 102 12.07 -4.53 -17.22
CA VAL A 102 12.71 -5.74 -16.71
C VAL A 102 13.53 -6.39 -17.82
N VAL A 103 14.82 -6.61 -17.55
CA VAL A 103 15.75 -7.26 -18.47
C VAL A 103 16.33 -8.54 -17.87
N ASP A 104 16.81 -9.45 -18.71
CA ASP A 104 17.63 -10.56 -18.26
C ASP A 104 19.11 -10.12 -18.05
N ARG A 105 19.95 -11.00 -17.49
CA ARG A 105 21.40 -10.75 -17.30
C ARG A 105 22.11 -10.32 -18.58
N GLY A 106 21.64 -10.74 -19.75
CA GLY A 106 22.21 -10.38 -21.06
C GLY A 106 21.69 -9.05 -21.61
N GLY A 107 20.87 -8.30 -20.83
CA GLY A 107 20.29 -7.03 -21.26
C GLY A 107 19.11 -7.15 -22.21
N ARG A 108 18.55 -8.35 -22.41
CA ARG A 108 17.39 -8.56 -23.29
C ARG A 108 16.11 -8.28 -22.53
N ASP A 109 15.21 -7.52 -23.14
CA ASP A 109 13.92 -7.17 -22.55
C ASP A 109 13.06 -8.41 -22.23
N LEU A 110 12.56 -8.47 -21.00
CA LEU A 110 11.55 -9.41 -20.55
C LEU A 110 10.19 -8.75 -20.43
N LEU A 111 10.14 -7.55 -19.89
CA LEU A 111 8.96 -6.71 -19.77
C LEU A 111 9.33 -5.25 -20.01
N ASP A 112 8.55 -4.58 -20.83
CA ASP A 112 8.59 -3.14 -21.05
C ASP A 112 7.15 -2.62 -21.02
N LEU A 113 6.67 -2.21 -19.85
CA LEU A 113 5.31 -1.75 -19.64
C LEU A 113 5.31 -0.25 -19.36
N ARG A 114 4.47 0.49 -20.07
CA ARG A 114 4.40 1.95 -19.98
C ARG A 114 2.99 2.39 -19.58
N TYR A 115 2.90 3.27 -18.59
CA TYR A 115 1.60 3.78 -18.13
C TYR A 115 0.84 4.54 -19.23
N ALA A 116 1.55 5.24 -20.13
CA ALA A 116 0.93 5.95 -21.25
C ALA A 116 0.07 5.05 -22.18
N GLU A 117 0.29 3.73 -22.15
CA GLU A 117 -0.54 2.76 -22.89
C GLU A 117 -1.97 2.66 -22.36
N LEU A 118 -2.21 3.09 -21.12
CA LEU A 118 -3.52 3.09 -20.48
C LEU A 118 -4.27 4.43 -20.61
N GLY A 119 -3.59 5.47 -21.01
CA GLY A 119 -4.13 6.80 -21.18
C GLY A 119 -3.12 7.89 -20.82
N ASP A 120 -3.35 9.08 -21.37
CA ASP A 120 -2.48 10.23 -21.18
C ASP A 120 -2.42 10.65 -19.70
N GLY A 121 -1.21 11.00 -19.26
CA GLY A 121 -0.95 11.49 -17.91
C GLY A 121 -0.89 10.42 -16.81
N LEU A 122 -1.18 9.16 -17.10
CA LEU A 122 -1.02 8.08 -16.12
C LEU A 122 0.46 7.80 -15.88
N HIS A 123 0.82 7.67 -14.60
CA HIS A 123 2.17 7.34 -14.14
C HIS A 123 2.13 6.79 -12.72
N GLY A 124 3.18 6.14 -12.29
CA GLY A 124 3.44 5.86 -10.88
C GLY A 124 4.29 6.94 -10.24
N ILE A 125 4.43 6.92 -8.94
CA ILE A 125 5.36 7.76 -8.18
C ILE A 125 6.27 6.86 -7.36
N GLY A 126 7.56 6.87 -7.68
CA GLY A 126 8.58 6.30 -6.81
C GLY A 126 8.77 7.23 -5.62
N LEU A 127 8.66 6.69 -4.42
CA LEU A 127 8.62 7.53 -3.23
C LEU A 127 9.45 6.92 -2.10
N HIS A 128 10.21 7.78 -1.41
CA HIS A 128 10.83 7.41 -0.15
C HIS A 128 9.75 7.33 0.95
N ARG A 129 9.69 6.21 1.70
CA ARG A 129 8.61 5.96 2.68
C ARG A 129 8.42 7.06 3.73
N PRO A 130 9.48 7.65 4.29
CA PRO A 130 9.38 8.80 5.19
C PRO A 130 8.55 9.95 4.65
N VAL A 131 8.67 10.23 3.37
CA VAL A 131 7.95 11.34 2.72
C VAL A 131 6.44 11.12 2.74
N LEU A 132 5.97 9.92 2.36
CA LEU A 132 4.54 9.61 2.44
C LEU A 132 4.03 9.73 3.88
N LEU A 133 4.78 9.17 4.82
CA LEU A 133 4.38 9.14 6.21
C LEU A 133 4.30 10.54 6.82
N HIS A 134 5.26 11.42 6.47
CA HIS A 134 5.24 12.83 6.89
C HIS A 134 3.93 13.51 6.49
N PHE A 135 3.55 13.48 5.22
CA PHE A 135 2.32 14.11 4.74
C PHE A 135 1.04 13.46 5.31
N LEU A 136 1.05 12.15 5.53
CA LEU A 136 -0.08 11.48 6.20
C LEU A 136 -0.23 11.93 7.66
N LEU A 137 0.87 12.10 8.40
CA LEU A 137 0.86 12.57 9.77
C LEU A 137 0.48 14.05 9.87
N GLU A 138 0.97 14.87 8.97
CA GLU A 138 0.61 16.29 8.87
C GLU A 138 -0.91 16.43 8.66
N ALA A 139 -1.48 15.77 7.64
CA ALA A 139 -2.92 15.79 7.38
C ALA A 139 -3.76 15.23 8.54
N MET A 140 -3.23 14.24 9.25
CA MET A 140 -3.87 13.67 10.44
C MET A 140 -3.86 14.67 11.61
N GLY A 141 -2.75 15.37 11.81
CA GLY A 141 -2.61 16.44 12.82
C GLY A 141 -3.54 17.63 12.53
N GLU A 142 -3.58 18.10 11.26
CA GLU A 142 -4.49 19.16 10.82
C GLU A 142 -5.97 18.79 11.02
N ALA A 143 -6.33 17.50 10.85
CA ALA A 143 -7.68 17.03 11.12
C ALA A 143 -8.00 16.96 12.63
N GLY A 144 -7.02 17.15 13.50
CA GLY A 144 -7.19 17.12 14.96
C GLY A 144 -7.45 15.68 15.48
N VAL A 145 -6.76 14.69 14.93
CA VAL A 145 -6.82 13.31 15.43
C VAL A 145 -5.96 13.19 16.69
N GLU A 146 -6.54 12.61 17.74
CA GLU A 146 -5.79 12.29 18.95
C GLU A 146 -4.91 11.05 18.71
N VAL A 147 -3.60 11.15 19.05
CA VAL A 147 -2.64 10.04 18.90
C VAL A 147 -2.06 9.64 20.25
N ARG A 148 -2.11 8.36 20.56
CA ARG A 148 -1.46 7.72 21.72
C ARG A 148 -0.19 7.04 21.30
N TRP A 149 0.91 7.75 21.35
CA TRP A 149 2.25 7.20 21.08
C TRP A 149 2.75 6.32 22.23
N GLY A 150 3.59 5.33 21.92
CA GLY A 150 4.12 4.38 22.92
C GLY A 150 3.05 3.45 23.50
N CYS A 151 1.89 3.38 22.88
CA CYS A 151 0.72 2.65 23.37
C CYS A 151 0.48 1.38 22.55
N GLU A 152 1.06 0.27 22.94
CA GLU A 152 0.82 -1.04 22.33
C GLU A 152 -0.49 -1.63 22.82
N ILE A 153 -1.51 -1.71 21.98
CA ILE A 153 -2.76 -2.39 22.29
C ILE A 153 -2.57 -3.90 22.18
N THR A 154 -2.71 -4.58 23.29
CA THR A 154 -2.50 -6.02 23.40
C THR A 154 -3.78 -6.82 23.44
N ALA A 155 -4.91 -6.22 23.84
CA ALA A 155 -6.21 -6.88 23.85
C ALA A 155 -7.34 -5.91 23.56
N ALA A 156 -8.45 -6.44 23.03
CA ALA A 156 -9.71 -5.73 22.88
C ALA A 156 -10.86 -6.66 23.25
N VAL A 157 -11.82 -6.15 24.01
CA VAL A 157 -12.97 -6.91 24.49
C VAL A 157 -14.23 -6.12 24.18
N ARG A 158 -15.26 -6.80 23.66
CA ARG A 158 -16.58 -6.20 23.46
C ARG A 158 -17.32 -6.13 24.77
N GLU A 159 -17.73 -4.92 25.16
CA GLU A 159 -18.59 -4.63 26.32
C GLU A 159 -19.93 -4.08 25.84
N PRO A 160 -20.96 -3.98 26.70
CA PRO A 160 -22.30 -3.48 26.29
C PRO A 160 -22.27 -2.05 25.71
N ASP A 161 -21.35 -1.20 26.18
CA ASP A 161 -21.20 0.20 25.82
C ASP A 161 -20.15 0.43 24.69
N GLY A 162 -19.52 -0.64 24.16
CA GLY A 162 -18.54 -0.52 23.09
C GLY A 162 -17.34 -1.45 23.23
N TRP A 163 -16.28 -1.14 22.53
CA TRP A 163 -15.01 -1.84 22.65
C TRP A 163 -14.18 -1.25 23.79
N ARG A 164 -13.64 -2.14 24.61
CA ARG A 164 -12.61 -1.84 25.61
C ARG A 164 -11.26 -2.32 25.10
N LEU A 165 -10.27 -1.42 25.07
CA LEU A 165 -8.89 -1.71 24.68
C LEU A 165 -8.00 -1.77 25.91
N GLN A 166 -7.03 -2.68 25.89
CA GLN A 166 -6.02 -2.82 26.93
C GLN A 166 -4.63 -2.65 26.30
N ALA A 167 -3.87 -1.71 26.83
CA ALA A 167 -2.48 -1.51 26.46
C ALA A 167 -1.52 -2.42 27.25
N ALA A 168 -0.34 -2.69 26.72
CA ALA A 168 0.71 -3.46 27.39
C ALA A 168 1.10 -2.90 28.77
N GLY A 169 1.08 -1.57 28.94
CA GLY A 169 1.30 -0.87 30.22
C GLY A 169 0.15 -0.90 31.23
N GLY A 170 -0.93 -1.66 30.96
CA GLY A 170 -2.09 -1.78 31.83
C GLY A 170 -3.15 -0.69 31.66
N ALA A 171 -2.88 0.37 30.88
CA ALA A 171 -3.87 1.41 30.58
C ALA A 171 -5.06 0.80 29.82
N VAL A 172 -6.27 1.29 30.12
CA VAL A 172 -7.52 0.81 29.55
C VAL A 172 -8.32 1.99 29.01
N GLU A 173 -8.74 1.89 27.74
CA GLU A 173 -9.67 2.83 27.13
C GLU A 173 -10.97 2.12 26.71
N ARG A 174 -12.12 2.78 26.81
CA ARG A 174 -13.45 2.17 26.65
C ARG A 174 -14.38 3.01 25.79
N GLY A 175 -15.49 2.39 25.40
CA GLY A 175 -16.61 3.07 24.75
C GLY A 175 -16.38 3.37 23.27
N PHE A 176 -15.58 2.57 22.56
CA PHE A 176 -15.42 2.70 21.11
C PHE A 176 -16.52 1.93 20.37
N ASP A 177 -17.21 2.62 19.47
CA ASP A 177 -18.23 2.02 18.59
C ASP A 177 -17.57 1.11 17.53
N LEU A 178 -16.39 1.51 17.02
CA LEU A 178 -15.63 0.83 15.98
C LEU A 178 -14.16 0.68 16.38
N LEU A 179 -13.62 -0.51 16.16
CA LEU A 179 -12.18 -0.81 16.24
C LEU A 179 -11.61 -1.07 14.83
N VAL A 180 -10.65 -0.26 14.41
CA VAL A 180 -9.92 -0.40 13.15
C VAL A 180 -8.54 -0.98 13.45
N ILE A 181 -8.23 -2.15 12.90
CA ILE A 181 -6.94 -2.81 13.03
C ILE A 181 -6.09 -2.52 11.79
N ALA A 182 -5.01 -1.77 11.96
CA ALA A 182 -4.06 -1.37 10.92
C ALA A 182 -2.60 -1.58 11.38
N ASP A 183 -2.37 -2.54 12.29
CA ASP A 183 -1.11 -2.81 13.01
C ASP A 183 -0.11 -3.69 12.21
N GLY A 184 -0.36 -3.83 10.90
CA GLY A 184 0.56 -4.44 9.95
C GLY A 184 0.51 -5.96 9.87
N ALA A 185 1.38 -6.54 9.03
CA ALA A 185 1.36 -7.96 8.67
C ALA A 185 1.43 -8.90 9.88
N ARG A 186 2.15 -8.51 10.94
CA ARG A 186 2.33 -9.28 12.18
C ARG A 186 1.29 -8.95 13.26
N SER A 187 0.08 -8.59 12.84
CA SER A 187 -1.02 -8.25 13.75
C SER A 187 -1.33 -9.35 14.76
N ALA A 188 -1.11 -9.07 16.04
CA ALA A 188 -1.51 -9.96 17.13
C ALA A 188 -3.02 -9.86 17.42
N LEU A 189 -3.60 -8.67 17.25
CA LEU A 189 -5.03 -8.43 17.48
C LEU A 189 -5.91 -9.21 16.50
N ARG A 190 -5.50 -9.34 15.24
CA ARG A 190 -6.19 -10.16 14.25
C ARG A 190 -6.50 -11.56 14.77
N GLY A 191 -5.50 -12.26 15.29
CA GLY A 191 -5.65 -13.62 15.83
C GLY A 191 -6.49 -13.65 17.12
N ARG A 192 -6.23 -12.75 18.05
CA ARG A 192 -6.93 -12.67 19.35
C ARG A 192 -8.42 -12.38 19.21
N LEU A 193 -8.81 -11.62 18.20
CA LEU A 193 -10.21 -11.30 17.89
C LEU A 193 -10.89 -12.37 17.03
N GLY A 194 -10.25 -13.53 16.83
CA GLY A 194 -10.83 -14.67 16.15
C GLY A 194 -11.04 -14.50 14.64
N PHE A 195 -10.29 -13.59 14.01
CA PHE A 195 -10.27 -13.51 12.57
C PHE A 195 -9.50 -14.69 11.99
N ARG A 196 -10.20 -15.48 11.18
CA ARG A 196 -9.62 -16.65 10.52
C ARG A 196 -8.94 -16.22 9.22
N GLY A 197 -7.73 -16.72 9.00
CA GLY A 197 -6.94 -16.48 7.81
C GLY A 197 -5.64 -17.27 7.83
N THR A 198 -4.86 -17.16 6.77
CA THR A 198 -3.49 -17.65 6.74
C THR A 198 -2.54 -16.48 6.96
N ASP A 199 -1.54 -16.69 7.78
CA ASP A 199 -0.41 -15.80 7.97
C ASP A 199 0.84 -16.65 7.74
N ARG A 200 1.37 -16.59 6.53
CA ARG A 200 2.55 -17.36 6.14
C ARG A 200 3.68 -16.39 5.85
N GLY A 201 4.82 -16.59 6.49
CA GLY A 201 6.03 -15.90 6.11
C GLY A 201 6.40 -16.26 4.67
N ASN A 202 6.88 -15.28 3.90
CA ASN A 202 7.48 -15.55 2.61
C ASN A 202 8.93 -16.01 2.86
N PRO A 203 9.41 -17.10 2.25
CA PRO A 203 10.81 -17.54 2.39
C PRO A 203 11.80 -16.57 1.72
N TRP A 204 11.31 -15.68 0.86
CA TRP A 204 12.10 -14.68 0.16
C TRP A 204 11.93 -13.30 0.79
N GLY A 205 12.97 -12.49 0.66
CA GLY A 205 13.03 -11.11 1.06
C GLY A 205 13.95 -10.34 0.13
N ALA A 206 14.38 -9.17 0.55
CA ALA A 206 15.39 -8.41 -0.16
C ALA A 206 16.30 -7.67 0.83
N HIS A 207 17.57 -7.54 0.45
CA HIS A 207 18.42 -6.48 0.97
C HIS A 207 18.06 -5.19 0.27
N TRP A 208 18.01 -4.12 1.03
CA TRP A 208 17.53 -2.84 0.55
C TRP A 208 18.42 -1.69 1.00
N PHE A 209 18.70 -0.80 0.06
CA PHE A 209 19.46 0.42 0.30
C PHE A 209 18.85 1.58 -0.49
N ILE A 210 18.92 2.78 0.04
CA ILE A 210 18.57 4.01 -0.67
C ILE A 210 19.80 4.91 -0.65
N GLY A 211 20.15 5.43 -1.81
CA GLY A 211 21.28 6.35 -1.97
C GLY A 211 21.06 7.35 -3.09
N GLU A 212 21.96 8.30 -3.19
CA GLU A 212 21.95 9.33 -4.24
C GLU A 212 22.16 8.71 -5.62
N ASN A 213 21.32 9.10 -6.57
CA ASN A 213 21.38 8.60 -7.95
C ASN A 213 22.64 9.07 -8.72
N ARG A 214 23.08 10.28 -8.50
CA ARG A 214 24.20 10.92 -9.22
C ARG A 214 24.09 10.82 -10.75
N GLY A 215 22.84 10.78 -11.28
CA GLY A 215 22.56 10.76 -12.72
C GLY A 215 22.81 9.44 -13.44
N VAL A 216 23.02 8.32 -12.73
CA VAL A 216 23.37 7.02 -13.34
C VAL A 216 22.15 6.21 -13.75
N PHE A 217 21.08 6.25 -12.95
CA PHE A 217 19.82 5.54 -13.23
C PHE A 217 18.75 6.49 -13.75
N PRO A 218 17.93 6.04 -14.72
CA PRO A 218 16.80 6.84 -15.19
C PRO A 218 15.84 7.20 -14.04
N GLU A 219 15.40 8.45 -14.00
CA GLU A 219 14.50 8.94 -12.93
C GLU A 219 13.03 8.62 -13.18
N SER A 220 12.70 8.14 -14.39
CA SER A 220 11.33 7.87 -14.81
C SER A 220 10.99 6.39 -14.93
N GLU A 221 11.85 5.49 -14.46
CA GLU A 221 11.56 4.06 -14.58
C GLU A 221 11.88 3.24 -13.32
N LEU A 222 11.13 2.17 -13.14
CA LEU A 222 11.51 1.04 -12.30
C LEU A 222 12.29 0.07 -13.17
N TYR A 223 13.61 0.04 -13.00
CA TYR A 223 14.52 -0.82 -13.75
C TYR A 223 14.89 -2.07 -12.97
N GLN A 224 14.75 -3.25 -13.58
CA GLN A 224 15.01 -4.52 -12.92
C GLN A 224 15.85 -5.45 -13.80
N ILE A 225 16.79 -6.16 -13.19
CA ILE A 225 17.61 -7.19 -13.84
C ILE A 225 17.33 -8.53 -13.15
N VAL A 226 17.04 -9.56 -13.94
CA VAL A 226 16.80 -10.91 -13.42
C VAL A 226 17.85 -11.89 -13.92
N HIS A 227 18.32 -12.76 -13.01
CA HIS A 227 19.22 -13.86 -13.34
C HIS A 227 18.75 -15.15 -12.66
N GLY A 228 18.34 -16.13 -13.47
CA GLY A 228 17.61 -17.29 -12.98
C GLY A 228 16.27 -16.90 -12.35
N THR A 229 15.81 -17.66 -11.38
CA THR A 229 14.62 -17.33 -10.58
C THR A 229 14.94 -16.85 -9.16
N ARG A 230 16.24 -16.83 -8.80
CA ARG A 230 16.70 -16.49 -7.44
C ARG A 230 17.20 -15.06 -7.30
N ARG A 231 17.72 -14.46 -8.38
CA ARG A 231 18.35 -13.15 -8.35
C ARG A 231 17.51 -12.12 -9.11
N LEU A 232 16.95 -11.22 -8.35
CA LEU A 232 16.24 -10.04 -8.84
C LEU A 232 16.93 -8.82 -8.22
N LEU A 233 17.54 -8.00 -9.07
CA LEU A 233 18.12 -6.72 -8.73
C LEU A 233 17.22 -5.63 -9.30
N GLY A 234 16.83 -4.67 -8.50
CA GLY A 234 15.99 -3.58 -8.98
C GLY A 234 16.44 -2.22 -8.49
N PHE A 235 16.15 -1.22 -9.30
CA PHE A 235 16.41 0.19 -9.06
C PHE A 235 15.14 0.98 -9.30
N LEU A 236 14.70 1.69 -8.28
CA LEU A 236 13.52 2.56 -8.33
C LEU A 236 13.95 3.97 -7.95
N ALA A 237 13.80 4.91 -8.86
CA ALA A 237 13.91 6.33 -8.50
C ALA A 237 12.82 6.66 -7.47
N THR A 238 13.21 7.30 -6.35
CA THR A 238 12.31 7.55 -5.21
C THR A 238 12.20 9.03 -4.83
N GLY A 239 12.54 9.90 -5.78
CA GLY A 239 12.46 11.34 -5.56
C GLY A 239 13.52 11.86 -4.61
N THR A 240 13.13 12.73 -3.69
CA THR A 240 14.04 13.40 -2.73
C THR A 240 13.59 13.15 -1.29
N GLU A 241 14.47 13.40 -0.34
CA GLU A 241 14.09 13.52 1.08
C GLU A 241 13.31 14.81 1.34
N LEU A 242 12.77 14.94 2.55
CA LEU A 242 12.04 16.13 2.97
C LEU A 242 12.94 17.38 2.97
N ASP A 243 14.16 17.24 3.50
CA ASP A 243 15.08 18.33 3.75
C ASP A 243 16.27 18.36 2.78
N ALA A 244 16.23 17.51 1.73
CA ALA A 244 17.27 17.45 0.72
C ALA A 244 16.70 17.44 -0.69
N SER A 245 17.49 17.91 -1.65
CA SER A 245 17.12 17.98 -3.07
C SER A 245 17.82 16.93 -3.96
N ALA A 246 18.74 16.16 -3.40
CA ALA A 246 19.44 15.13 -4.15
C ALA A 246 18.49 14.01 -4.59
N PRO A 247 18.42 13.66 -5.89
CA PRO A 247 17.59 12.55 -6.35
C PRO A 247 18.07 11.22 -5.77
N LEU A 248 17.15 10.43 -5.24
CA LEU A 248 17.40 9.15 -4.60
C LEU A 248 16.99 7.99 -5.50
N VAL A 249 17.74 6.90 -5.39
CA VAL A 249 17.39 5.60 -5.96
C VAL A 249 17.39 4.54 -4.88
N SER A 250 16.33 3.77 -4.87
CA SER A 250 16.18 2.58 -4.05
C SER A 250 16.74 1.38 -4.80
N LEU A 251 17.75 0.73 -4.22
CA LEU A 251 18.29 -0.55 -4.68
C LEU A 251 17.63 -1.67 -3.87
N PHE A 252 17.14 -2.70 -4.51
CA PHE A 252 16.73 -3.93 -3.85
C PHE A 252 17.36 -5.16 -4.52
N TRP A 253 17.85 -6.07 -3.69
CA TRP A 253 18.51 -7.31 -4.07
C TRP A 253 17.80 -8.48 -3.41
N SER A 254 17.21 -9.37 -4.21
CA SER A 254 16.46 -10.51 -3.68
C SER A 254 17.37 -11.49 -2.94
N ILE A 255 16.92 -11.95 -1.80
CA ILE A 255 17.57 -12.97 -0.99
C ILE A 255 16.57 -14.01 -0.50
N LYS A 256 17.05 -15.23 -0.25
CA LYS A 256 16.33 -16.20 0.57
C LYS A 256 16.57 -15.85 2.04
N LEU A 257 15.51 -15.67 2.83
CA LEU A 257 15.64 -15.18 4.21
C LEU A 257 16.46 -16.13 5.10
N ALA A 258 16.48 -17.44 4.79
CA ALA A 258 17.32 -18.40 5.48
C ALA A 258 18.83 -18.11 5.28
N ASP A 259 19.20 -17.48 4.19
CA ASP A 259 20.60 -17.18 3.85
C ASP A 259 21.05 -15.80 4.39
N ASP A 260 20.14 -14.97 4.93
CA ASP A 260 20.43 -13.59 5.37
C ASP A 260 21.61 -13.52 6.34
N ALA A 261 21.61 -14.37 7.39
CA ALA A 261 22.67 -14.39 8.38
C ALA A 261 24.03 -14.80 7.77
N ALA A 262 24.04 -15.81 6.88
CA ALA A 262 25.25 -16.27 6.21
C ALA A 262 25.79 -15.20 5.24
N ILE A 263 24.91 -14.48 4.52
CA ILE A 263 25.30 -13.38 3.63
C ILE A 263 25.93 -12.24 4.44
N ARG A 264 25.33 -11.86 5.57
CA ARG A 264 25.84 -10.79 6.44
C ARG A 264 27.13 -11.14 7.18
N ALA A 265 27.43 -12.42 7.34
CA ALA A 265 28.70 -12.88 7.90
C ALA A 265 29.88 -12.76 6.91
N ARG A 266 29.60 -12.58 5.61
CA ARG A 266 30.62 -12.32 4.58
C ARG A 266 31.12 -10.87 4.67
N PRO A 267 32.32 -10.58 4.16
CA PRO A 267 32.76 -9.20 3.93
C PRO A 267 31.74 -8.44 3.07
N LEU A 268 31.44 -7.20 3.46
CA LEU A 268 30.48 -6.35 2.74
C LEU A 268 30.84 -6.21 1.26
N ASP A 269 32.13 -6.08 0.95
CA ASP A 269 32.60 -5.95 -0.43
C ASP A 269 32.35 -7.21 -1.28
N ALA A 270 32.32 -8.40 -0.68
CA ALA A 270 31.96 -9.62 -1.40
C ALA A 270 30.46 -9.61 -1.80
N TRP A 271 29.58 -9.08 -0.95
CA TRP A 271 28.16 -8.88 -1.31
C TRP A 271 28.00 -7.78 -2.35
N LYS A 272 28.74 -6.68 -2.27
CA LYS A 272 28.75 -5.64 -3.30
C LYS A 272 29.19 -6.21 -4.65
N GLN A 273 30.23 -7.06 -4.65
CA GLN A 273 30.71 -7.69 -5.88
C GLN A 273 29.66 -8.58 -6.54
N ASP A 274 28.89 -9.35 -5.75
CA ASP A 274 27.77 -10.15 -6.30
C ASP A 274 26.74 -9.29 -7.08
N ILE A 275 26.55 -8.04 -6.66
CA ILE A 275 25.65 -7.08 -7.33
C ILE A 275 26.34 -6.47 -8.56
N LEU A 276 27.61 -6.08 -8.44
CA LEU A 276 28.40 -5.50 -9.53
C LEU A 276 28.55 -6.47 -10.69
N ASP A 277 28.69 -7.76 -10.44
CA ASP A 277 28.76 -8.82 -11.47
C ASP A 277 27.49 -8.90 -12.32
N LEU A 278 26.37 -8.40 -11.79
CA LEU A 278 25.10 -8.33 -12.50
C LEU A 278 24.86 -6.94 -13.10
N CYS A 279 25.27 -5.88 -12.41
CA CYS A 279 25.05 -4.50 -12.81
C CYS A 279 26.24 -3.60 -12.38
N PRO A 280 27.28 -3.43 -13.21
CA PRO A 280 28.42 -2.56 -12.88
C PRO A 280 28.03 -1.12 -12.52
N ARG A 281 26.93 -0.59 -13.09
CA ARG A 281 26.43 0.75 -12.79
C ARG A 281 25.98 0.91 -11.32
N ALA A 282 25.72 -0.19 -10.61
CA ALA A 282 25.32 -0.15 -9.20
C ALA A 282 26.42 0.42 -8.28
N GLU A 283 27.67 0.53 -8.78
CA GLU A 283 28.80 1.12 -8.03
C GLU A 283 28.46 2.49 -7.45
N VAL A 284 27.69 3.32 -8.15
CA VAL A 284 27.28 4.64 -7.68
C VAL A 284 26.52 4.58 -6.35
N LEU A 285 25.73 3.52 -6.14
CA LEU A 285 24.98 3.31 -4.89
C LEU A 285 25.80 2.52 -3.87
N LEU A 286 26.51 1.47 -4.32
CA LEU A 286 27.26 0.56 -3.46
C LEU A 286 28.45 1.25 -2.79
N SER A 287 29.07 2.24 -3.45
CA SER A 287 30.16 3.06 -2.87
C SER A 287 29.70 3.92 -1.69
N GLN A 288 28.40 4.19 -1.58
CA GLN A 288 27.80 4.94 -0.47
C GLN A 288 27.58 4.07 0.79
N ILE A 289 27.57 2.73 0.63
CA ILE A 289 27.40 1.79 1.73
C ILE A 289 28.74 1.55 2.42
N LYS A 290 28.85 1.90 3.70
CA LYS A 290 30.07 1.76 4.51
C LYS A 290 30.05 0.51 5.39
N ASP A 291 28.87 0.13 5.87
CA ASP A 291 28.69 -1.03 6.73
C ASP A 291 27.30 -1.67 6.56
N TRP A 292 27.14 -2.86 7.13
CA TRP A 292 25.91 -3.65 7.02
C TRP A 292 24.67 -3.01 7.68
N SER A 293 24.85 -2.06 8.59
CA SER A 293 23.71 -1.39 9.26
C SER A 293 22.90 -0.53 8.29
N GLN A 294 23.55 -0.06 7.22
CA GLN A 294 22.90 0.72 6.17
C GLN A 294 22.07 -0.16 5.19
N VAL A 295 22.28 -1.47 5.21
CA VAL A 295 21.54 -2.41 4.35
C VAL A 295 20.39 -3.03 5.12
N LEU A 296 19.18 -2.64 4.80
CA LEU A 296 17.97 -3.15 5.45
C LEU A 296 17.58 -4.52 4.89
N THR A 297 17.06 -5.41 5.74
CA THR A 297 16.42 -6.66 5.29
C THR A 297 14.92 -6.48 5.26
N ALA A 298 14.33 -6.46 4.07
CA ALA A 298 12.89 -6.48 3.88
C ALA A 298 12.38 -7.93 3.98
N ARG A 299 11.45 -8.16 4.90
CA ARG A 299 10.75 -9.44 5.11
C ARG A 299 9.30 -9.29 4.66
N TYR A 300 8.85 -10.20 3.81
CA TYR A 300 7.51 -10.11 3.24
C TYR A 300 6.53 -10.99 4.02
N GLY A 301 5.31 -10.50 4.22
CA GLY A 301 4.19 -11.28 4.74
C GLY A 301 3.35 -11.85 3.58
N ASP A 302 2.62 -12.92 3.86
CA ASP A 302 1.53 -13.41 3.02
C ASP A 302 0.33 -13.66 3.91
N VAL A 303 -0.48 -12.62 4.07
CA VAL A 303 -1.70 -12.64 4.89
C VAL A 303 -2.91 -12.76 3.98
N ALA A 304 -3.74 -13.76 4.26
CA ALA A 304 -4.98 -13.97 3.55
C ALA A 304 -6.13 -14.19 4.52
N MET A 305 -7.18 -13.43 4.37
CA MET A 305 -8.36 -13.50 5.24
C MET A 305 -9.62 -13.86 4.45
N SER A 306 -10.58 -14.50 5.13
CA SER A 306 -11.91 -14.78 4.58
C SER A 306 -12.90 -13.63 4.82
N ARG A 307 -12.67 -12.85 5.88
CA ARG A 307 -13.49 -11.69 6.28
C ARG A 307 -12.60 -10.60 6.83
N TRP A 308 -12.91 -9.34 6.51
CA TRP A 308 -12.18 -8.16 6.98
C TRP A 308 -12.94 -7.36 8.03
N HIS A 309 -14.18 -7.77 8.39
CA HIS A 309 -14.95 -7.16 9.48
C HIS A 309 -15.69 -8.21 10.30
N ARG A 310 -15.94 -7.87 11.55
CA ARG A 310 -16.75 -8.65 12.49
C ARG A 310 -17.12 -7.80 13.71
N ASP A 311 -18.38 -7.78 14.11
CA ASP A 311 -18.86 -7.26 15.42
C ASP A 311 -18.34 -5.84 15.77
N GLY A 312 -18.29 -4.91 14.81
CA GLY A 312 -17.75 -3.57 15.03
C GLY A 312 -16.21 -3.51 15.02
N VAL A 313 -15.56 -4.52 14.43
CA VAL A 313 -14.11 -4.50 14.11
C VAL A 313 -13.93 -4.56 12.61
N VAL A 314 -12.97 -3.83 12.09
CA VAL A 314 -12.54 -3.89 10.69
C VAL A 314 -11.01 -3.93 10.60
N ILE A 315 -10.49 -4.65 9.61
CA ILE A 315 -9.04 -4.81 9.38
C ILE A 315 -8.66 -4.14 8.05
N LEU A 316 -7.62 -3.32 8.09
CA LEU A 316 -7.08 -2.58 6.94
C LEU A 316 -5.62 -2.92 6.67
N GLY A 317 -5.21 -2.75 5.43
CA GLY A 317 -3.83 -2.84 4.99
C GLY A 317 -3.18 -4.21 5.26
N ASP A 318 -1.89 -4.20 5.54
CA ASP A 318 -1.10 -5.41 5.73
C ASP A 318 -1.60 -6.31 6.87
N ALA A 319 -2.34 -5.77 7.84
CA ALA A 319 -2.99 -6.56 8.86
C ALA A 319 -4.03 -7.53 8.28
N GLY A 320 -4.63 -7.20 7.14
CA GLY A 320 -5.64 -8.00 6.46
C GLY A 320 -5.20 -8.69 5.17
N HIS A 321 -4.15 -8.19 4.53
CA HIS A 321 -3.79 -8.67 3.18
C HIS A 321 -2.33 -8.39 2.79
N ALA A 322 -1.37 -8.50 3.71
CA ALA A 322 0.05 -8.41 3.35
C ALA A 322 0.40 -9.34 2.19
N LEU A 323 1.19 -8.83 1.25
CA LEU A 323 1.54 -9.52 0.01
C LEU A 323 3.06 -9.47 -0.24
N SER A 324 3.57 -10.37 -1.08
CA SER A 324 4.89 -10.19 -1.65
C SER A 324 4.92 -8.93 -2.54
N PRO A 325 6.05 -8.20 -2.62
CA PRO A 325 6.11 -6.90 -3.28
C PRO A 325 6.16 -6.96 -4.81
N GLN A 326 5.98 -8.11 -5.44
CA GLN A 326 6.14 -8.31 -6.88
C GLN A 326 5.33 -7.34 -7.75
N LEU A 327 4.17 -6.92 -7.26
CA LEU A 327 3.30 -5.96 -7.95
C LEU A 327 3.36 -4.54 -7.35
N GLY A 328 4.11 -4.31 -6.29
CA GLY A 328 4.21 -3.00 -5.64
C GLY A 328 2.89 -2.46 -5.08
N GLN A 329 1.92 -3.31 -4.70
CA GLN A 329 0.55 -2.88 -4.40
C GLN A 329 0.23 -2.65 -2.91
N GLY A 330 1.10 -3.06 -1.98
CA GLY A 330 0.76 -3.04 -0.54
C GLY A 330 0.25 -1.69 -0.03
N VAL A 331 0.99 -0.61 -0.26
CA VAL A 331 0.59 0.74 0.17
C VAL A 331 -0.67 1.22 -0.56
N ASN A 332 -0.78 0.94 -1.87
CA ASN A 332 -1.93 1.35 -2.67
C ASN A 332 -3.23 0.70 -2.19
N LEU A 333 -3.18 -0.59 -1.88
CA LEU A 333 -4.31 -1.34 -1.31
C LEU A 333 -4.68 -0.83 0.08
N ALA A 334 -3.68 -0.50 0.92
CA ALA A 334 -3.88 0.02 2.26
C ALA A 334 -4.55 1.41 2.27
N LEU A 335 -4.14 2.30 1.38
CA LEU A 335 -4.78 3.62 1.19
C LEU A 335 -6.21 3.46 0.67
N ALA A 336 -6.42 2.57 -0.31
CA ALA A 336 -7.75 2.31 -0.85
C ALA A 336 -8.70 1.67 0.18
N ASP A 337 -8.19 0.89 1.14
CA ASP A 337 -9.00 0.40 2.26
C ASP A 337 -9.51 1.56 3.12
N ALA A 338 -8.65 2.52 3.45
CA ALA A 338 -9.02 3.69 4.24
C ALA A 338 -10.12 4.51 3.55
N SER A 339 -9.95 4.81 2.26
CA SER A 339 -10.95 5.53 1.46
C SER A 339 -12.27 4.75 1.35
N CYS A 340 -12.22 3.46 1.08
CA CYS A 340 -13.41 2.61 0.97
C CYS A 340 -14.20 2.55 2.30
N LEU A 341 -13.51 2.39 3.43
CA LEU A 341 -14.13 2.41 4.76
C LEU A 341 -14.80 3.76 5.05
N ALA A 342 -14.09 4.86 4.80
CA ALA A 342 -14.61 6.20 5.02
C ALA A 342 -15.85 6.48 4.16
N LYS A 343 -15.83 6.14 2.87
CA LYS A 343 -16.99 6.26 1.97
C LYS A 343 -18.18 5.43 2.44
N ALA A 344 -17.94 4.20 2.88
CA ALA A 344 -19.01 3.35 3.40
C ALA A 344 -19.65 3.92 4.67
N LEU A 345 -18.85 4.42 5.62
CA LEU A 345 -19.33 5.05 6.85
C LEU A 345 -20.01 6.40 6.60
N ALA A 346 -19.63 7.12 5.56
CA ALA A 346 -20.32 8.34 5.15
C ALA A 346 -21.74 8.10 4.64
N GLU A 347 -22.08 6.93 4.16
CA GLU A 347 -23.35 6.64 3.49
C GLU A 347 -24.25 5.67 4.28
N LEU A 348 -23.71 4.77 5.11
CA LEU A 348 -24.42 3.66 5.72
C LEU A 348 -24.24 3.61 7.24
N PRO A 349 -25.18 3.03 7.99
CA PRO A 349 -24.99 2.66 9.39
C PRO A 349 -23.81 1.70 9.56
N LEU A 350 -23.18 1.68 10.74
CA LEU A 350 -21.94 0.94 10.99
C LEU A 350 -21.96 -0.53 10.53
N PRO A 351 -22.96 -1.38 10.83
CA PRO A 351 -22.95 -2.76 10.39
C PRO A 351 -22.96 -2.90 8.85
N ASP A 352 -23.77 -2.08 8.18
CA ASP A 352 -23.91 -2.11 6.71
C ASP A 352 -22.68 -1.53 6.02
N ALA A 353 -22.06 -0.49 6.60
CA ALA A 353 -20.83 0.10 6.13
C ALA A 353 -19.68 -0.93 6.14
N LEU A 354 -19.53 -1.69 7.22
CA LEU A 354 -18.51 -2.74 7.32
C LEU A 354 -18.76 -3.90 6.35
N ALA A 355 -20.03 -4.26 6.14
CA ALA A 355 -20.41 -5.27 5.15
C ALA A 355 -20.11 -4.79 3.72
N ARG A 356 -20.42 -3.51 3.41
CA ARG A 356 -20.08 -2.88 2.13
C ARG A 356 -18.58 -2.82 1.89
N TYR A 357 -17.81 -2.34 2.86
CA TYR A 357 -16.36 -2.33 2.81
C TYR A 357 -15.80 -3.70 2.40
N SER A 358 -16.19 -4.76 3.11
CA SER A 358 -15.69 -6.10 2.81
C SER A 358 -16.12 -6.62 1.43
N ARG A 359 -17.33 -6.28 0.97
CA ARG A 359 -17.81 -6.65 -0.35
C ARG A 359 -17.04 -5.94 -1.46
N GLU A 360 -16.83 -4.64 -1.36
CA GLU A 360 -16.15 -3.83 -2.36
C GLU A 360 -14.66 -4.17 -2.45
N ARG A 361 -14.01 -4.42 -1.32
CA ARG A 361 -12.59 -4.76 -1.29
C ARG A 361 -12.28 -6.20 -1.73
N ARG A 362 -13.25 -7.13 -1.60
CA ARG A 362 -13.04 -8.56 -1.82
C ARG A 362 -12.38 -8.90 -3.16
N PHE A 363 -12.87 -8.32 -4.24
CA PHE A 363 -12.37 -8.66 -5.57
C PHE A 363 -10.91 -8.18 -5.75
N ALA A 364 -10.62 -6.91 -5.46
CA ALA A 364 -9.28 -6.36 -5.60
C ALA A 364 -8.27 -7.12 -4.73
N LEU A 365 -8.58 -7.35 -3.45
CA LEU A 365 -7.70 -8.07 -2.52
C LEU A 365 -7.46 -9.52 -2.96
N ALA A 366 -8.50 -10.23 -3.41
CA ALA A 366 -8.37 -11.59 -3.92
C ALA A 366 -7.52 -11.63 -5.19
N TYR A 367 -7.76 -10.71 -6.12
CA TYR A 367 -7.03 -10.60 -7.38
C TYR A 367 -5.53 -10.33 -7.15
N TYR A 368 -5.18 -9.28 -6.40
CA TYR A 368 -3.77 -8.92 -6.19
C TYR A 368 -3.01 -9.97 -5.39
N ARG A 369 -3.69 -10.66 -4.45
CA ARG A 369 -3.11 -11.81 -3.77
C ARG A 369 -2.83 -12.96 -4.74
N PHE A 370 -3.81 -13.30 -5.59
CA PHE A 370 -3.64 -14.34 -6.60
C PHE A 370 -2.49 -13.98 -7.55
N ALA A 371 -2.52 -12.79 -8.14
CA ALA A 371 -1.51 -12.33 -9.09
C ALA A 371 -0.10 -12.30 -8.47
N SER A 372 0.06 -11.76 -7.23
CA SER A 372 1.35 -11.78 -6.53
C SER A 372 1.86 -13.21 -6.30
N ARG A 373 0.99 -14.14 -5.89
CA ARG A 373 1.38 -15.55 -5.69
C ARG A 373 1.78 -16.24 -6.97
N GLN A 374 1.07 -15.96 -8.08
CA GLN A 374 1.43 -16.53 -9.38
C GLN A 374 2.73 -15.95 -9.94
N LEU A 375 3.01 -14.67 -9.68
CA LEU A 375 4.22 -14.01 -10.16
C LEU A 375 5.45 -14.37 -9.34
N THR A 376 5.34 -14.56 -8.02
CA THR A 376 6.48 -14.79 -7.14
C THR A 376 7.40 -15.92 -7.62
N PRO A 377 6.94 -17.12 -8.03
CA PRO A 377 7.83 -18.20 -8.45
C PRO A 377 8.69 -17.89 -9.68
N TRP A 378 8.23 -16.99 -10.54
CA TRP A 378 8.98 -16.59 -11.75
C TRP A 378 10.17 -15.70 -11.45
N PHE A 379 10.19 -15.00 -10.29
CA PHE A 379 11.20 -14.01 -9.93
C PHE A 379 11.93 -14.34 -8.62
N GLN A 380 11.26 -15.06 -7.71
CA GLN A 380 11.81 -15.45 -6.41
C GLN A 380 11.39 -16.87 -6.07
N SER A 381 12.17 -17.84 -6.55
CA SER A 381 11.98 -19.28 -6.24
C SER A 381 13.25 -20.09 -6.44
N ASP A 382 13.21 -21.34 -5.97
CA ASP A 382 14.25 -22.33 -6.25
C ASP A 382 13.98 -23.12 -7.55
N HIS A 383 12.95 -22.75 -8.32
CA HIS A 383 12.52 -23.45 -9.53
C HIS A 383 13.22 -22.91 -10.78
N GLU A 384 14.52 -23.15 -10.92
CA GLU A 384 15.35 -22.59 -12.01
C GLU A 384 14.85 -22.96 -13.41
N PHE A 385 14.10 -24.05 -13.57
CA PHE A 385 13.49 -24.44 -14.84
C PHE A 385 12.43 -23.41 -15.35
N LEU A 386 11.91 -22.54 -14.45
CA LEU A 386 11.00 -21.47 -14.84
C LEU A 386 11.70 -20.31 -15.56
N ALA A 387 13.01 -20.16 -15.41
CA ALA A 387 13.73 -19.04 -16.01
C ALA A 387 13.64 -19.01 -17.55
N PRO A 388 13.94 -20.09 -18.31
CA PRO A 388 13.78 -20.09 -19.77
C PRO A 388 12.29 -19.97 -20.17
N LEU A 389 11.37 -20.60 -19.44
CA LEU A 389 9.95 -20.52 -19.70
C LEU A 389 9.42 -19.09 -19.52
N ARG A 390 9.88 -18.39 -18.45
CA ARG A 390 9.58 -16.97 -18.23
C ARG A 390 9.99 -16.13 -19.43
N GLN A 391 11.21 -16.34 -19.96
CA GLN A 391 11.70 -15.58 -21.12
C GLN A 391 10.75 -15.70 -22.31
N VAL A 392 10.30 -16.92 -22.64
CA VAL A 392 9.37 -17.14 -23.74
C VAL A 392 8.01 -16.54 -23.47
N LEU A 393 7.46 -16.82 -22.27
CA LEU A 393 6.09 -16.42 -21.92
C LEU A 393 5.94 -14.90 -21.82
N PHE A 394 6.77 -14.23 -21.01
CA PHE A 394 6.62 -12.80 -20.76
C PHE A 394 6.99 -11.97 -21.99
N ARG A 395 8.03 -12.37 -22.72
CA ARG A 395 8.34 -11.73 -24.01
C ARG A 395 7.23 -11.92 -25.04
N GLY A 396 6.61 -13.10 -25.10
CA GLY A 396 5.48 -13.33 -26.00
C GLY A 396 4.25 -12.49 -25.62
N MET A 397 3.89 -12.48 -24.33
CA MET A 397 2.72 -11.77 -23.84
C MET A 397 2.77 -10.26 -24.06
N GLN A 398 3.95 -9.62 -23.95
CA GLN A 398 4.07 -8.17 -24.16
C GLN A 398 3.81 -7.74 -25.63
N HIS A 399 3.88 -8.64 -26.59
CA HIS A 399 3.56 -8.37 -28.00
C HIS A 399 2.08 -8.61 -28.34
N ILE A 400 1.29 -9.16 -27.40
CA ILE A 400 -0.14 -9.37 -27.55
C ILE A 400 -0.86 -8.20 -26.88
N GLY A 401 -1.44 -7.28 -27.66
CA GLY A 401 -2.03 -6.02 -27.17
C GLY A 401 -2.93 -6.18 -25.94
N PRO A 402 -3.97 -7.04 -25.94
CA PRO A 402 -4.83 -7.23 -24.76
C PRO A 402 -4.09 -7.77 -23.53
N ALA A 403 -3.12 -8.67 -23.71
CA ALA A 403 -2.31 -9.19 -22.61
C ALA A 403 -1.39 -8.12 -22.03
N ARG A 404 -0.77 -7.31 -22.89
CA ARG A 404 0.08 -6.18 -22.48
C ARG A 404 -0.74 -5.14 -21.71
N GLU A 405 -1.89 -4.73 -22.23
CA GLU A 405 -2.79 -3.80 -21.53
C GLU A 405 -3.20 -4.36 -20.16
N PHE A 406 -3.58 -5.62 -20.07
CA PHE A 406 -3.94 -6.25 -18.81
C PHE A 406 -2.78 -6.26 -17.79
N MET A 407 -1.54 -6.57 -18.24
CA MET A 407 -0.35 -6.50 -17.39
C MET A 407 -0.11 -5.07 -16.90
N THR A 408 -0.22 -4.08 -17.79
CA THR A 408 -0.02 -2.66 -17.44
C THR A 408 -1.11 -2.18 -16.46
N ARG A 409 -2.40 -2.54 -16.66
CA ARG A 409 -3.50 -2.25 -15.72
C ARG A 409 -3.28 -2.90 -14.35
N THR A 410 -2.77 -4.14 -14.34
CA THR A 410 -2.43 -4.84 -13.09
C THR A 410 -1.33 -4.11 -12.33
N MET A 411 -0.25 -3.73 -13.03
CA MET A 411 0.84 -2.96 -12.45
C MET A 411 0.35 -1.61 -11.92
N ALA A 412 -0.45 -0.89 -12.70
CA ALA A 412 -1.00 0.42 -12.35
C ALA A 412 -2.01 0.41 -11.18
N GLY A 413 -2.33 -0.74 -10.63
CA GLY A 413 -3.29 -0.84 -9.52
C GLY A 413 -4.75 -0.61 -9.94
N LEU A 414 -5.08 -0.76 -11.21
CA LEU A 414 -6.40 -0.40 -11.76
C LEU A 414 -7.37 -1.59 -11.87
N VAL A 415 -6.94 -2.80 -11.57
CA VAL A 415 -7.84 -3.97 -11.57
C VAL A 415 -8.62 -4.04 -10.26
N GLY A 416 -9.95 -3.97 -10.35
CA GLY A 416 -10.83 -4.02 -9.18
C GLY A 416 -10.98 -2.71 -8.41
N PHE A 417 -10.45 -1.61 -8.93
CA PHE A 417 -10.78 -0.26 -8.47
C PHE A 417 -11.90 0.31 -9.37
N ARG A 418 -12.99 0.74 -8.74
CA ARG A 418 -14.12 1.44 -9.37
C ARG A 418 -14.19 2.86 -8.86
#